data_c5bd7d7fe15722d347cb23cb64597e41
#
_entry.id   c5bd7d7fe15722d347cb23cb64597e41
#
_cell.length_a   1.000
_cell.length_b   1.000
_cell.length_c   1.000
_cell.angle_alpha   90.00
_cell.angle_beta   90.00
_cell.angle_gamma   90.00
#
_symmetry.space_group_name_H-M   'P 1'
#
loop_
_entity.id
_entity.type
_entity.pdbx_description
1 polymer ?
#
loop_
_entity_poly.entity_id
_entity_poly.type
_entity_poly.pdbx_seq_one_letter_code
_entity_poly.pdbx_strand_id
1 'polypeptide(L)'
;MKAWQNADVVRTVATESSIEISFQLIESKKEVIELFWQSKVTAGADSGSFDISPGATTGVHALLMDIVDGDQVIRYYFPEAELVDRDEIKGKNGEVYGYGVTLKAYPAQINKKGDAVSGRGWMTALKADTPPVPPKPQPDPNPPSDN
;
A
#
# COMPACT_ATOMS: atom_id res chain seq x y z
N MET A 1 -23.72 5.60 0.55
CA MET A 1 -22.29 5.24 0.46
C MET A 1 -22.14 4.35 -0.76
N LYS A 2 -21.52 4.84 -1.84
CA LYS A 2 -21.29 4.01 -3.03
C LYS A 2 -20.13 3.08 -2.72
N ALA A 3 -20.40 1.78 -2.68
CA ALA A 3 -19.37 0.77 -2.62
C ALA A 3 -18.52 0.86 -3.90
N TRP A 4 -17.22 0.87 -3.74
CA TRP A 4 -16.27 0.82 -4.84
C TRP A 4 -16.48 -0.45 -5.65
N GLN A 5 -16.87 -0.34 -6.90
CA GLN A 5 -17.23 -1.49 -7.75
C GLN A 5 -16.03 -2.30 -8.28
N ASN A 6 -14.81 -1.97 -7.88
CA ASN A 6 -13.61 -2.76 -8.21
C ASN A 6 -12.89 -3.26 -6.93
N ALA A 7 -13.63 -3.53 -5.88
CA ALA A 7 -13.09 -3.93 -4.57
C ALA A 7 -12.61 -5.39 -4.49
N ASP A 8 -12.58 -6.12 -5.58
CA ASP A 8 -12.08 -7.51 -5.59
C ASP A 8 -10.56 -7.62 -5.44
N VAL A 9 -9.84 -6.50 -5.46
CA VAL A 9 -8.39 -6.48 -5.46
C VAL A 9 -7.78 -6.36 -4.07
N VAL A 10 -8.49 -5.71 -3.11
CA VAL A 10 -7.99 -5.52 -1.74
C VAL A 10 -9.11 -5.79 -0.74
N ARG A 11 -8.90 -6.77 0.12
CA ARG A 11 -9.78 -7.06 1.25
C ARG A 11 -9.01 -6.89 2.55
N THR A 12 -9.55 -6.09 3.46
CA THR A 12 -9.01 -5.90 4.80
C THR A 12 -9.99 -6.42 5.84
N VAL A 13 -9.55 -7.31 6.68
CA VAL A 13 -10.33 -7.88 7.80
C VAL A 13 -9.52 -7.73 9.07
N ALA A 14 -10.13 -7.15 10.10
CA ALA A 14 -9.53 -7.09 11.43
C ALA A 14 -9.86 -8.39 12.17
N THR A 15 -8.85 -9.08 12.67
CA THR A 15 -8.98 -10.29 13.48
C THR A 15 -8.12 -10.12 14.74
N GLU A 16 -8.77 -10.04 15.89
CA GLU A 16 -8.11 -9.78 17.18
C GLU A 16 -7.27 -8.46 17.13
N SER A 17 -5.96 -8.57 17.35
CA SER A 17 -5.03 -7.43 17.31
C SER A 17 -4.27 -7.30 15.99
N SER A 18 -4.69 -7.99 14.95
CA SER A 18 -4.03 -7.98 13.63
C SER A 18 -5.00 -7.63 12.52
N ILE A 19 -4.45 -7.12 11.42
CA ILE A 19 -5.19 -6.77 10.20
C ILE A 19 -4.66 -7.64 9.06
N GLU A 20 -5.56 -8.27 8.32
CA GLU A 20 -5.20 -9.03 7.12
C GLU A 20 -5.45 -8.20 5.88
N ILE A 21 -4.49 -8.21 4.96
CA ILE A 21 -4.51 -7.47 3.71
C ILE A 21 -4.28 -8.48 2.59
N SER A 22 -5.28 -8.65 1.71
CA SER A 22 -5.18 -9.54 0.56
C SER A 22 -5.17 -8.75 -0.73
N PHE A 23 -4.28 -9.09 -1.64
CA PHE A 23 -4.17 -8.49 -2.96
C PHE A 23 -3.55 -9.46 -3.96
N GLN A 24 -3.65 -9.12 -5.23
CA GLN A 24 -3.07 -9.91 -6.32
C GLN A 24 -1.96 -9.13 -7.01
N LEU A 25 -0.80 -9.76 -7.15
CA LEU A 25 0.32 -9.25 -7.91
C LEU A 25 0.21 -9.80 -9.34
N ILE A 26 0.32 -8.94 -10.34
CA ILE A 26 0.11 -9.29 -11.75
C ILE A 26 1.40 -9.30 -12.58
N GLU A 27 2.55 -9.04 -11.96
CA GLU A 27 3.85 -9.05 -12.61
C GLU A 27 4.71 -10.21 -12.10
N SER A 28 5.46 -10.83 -13.00
CA SER A 28 6.39 -11.92 -12.66
C SER A 28 7.82 -11.38 -12.50
N LYS A 29 7.99 -10.36 -11.67
CA LYS A 29 9.29 -9.81 -11.29
C LYS A 29 9.94 -10.62 -10.17
N LYS A 30 11.25 -10.48 -10.02
CA LYS A 30 12.03 -11.13 -8.97
C LYS A 30 11.40 -10.92 -7.58
N GLU A 31 11.09 -9.68 -7.23
CA GLU A 31 10.53 -9.30 -5.93
C GLU A 31 9.17 -9.95 -5.67
N VAL A 32 8.34 -10.06 -6.70
CA VAL A 32 7.03 -10.72 -6.63
C VAL A 32 7.18 -12.22 -6.39
N ILE A 33 8.09 -12.86 -7.11
CA ILE A 33 8.40 -14.30 -6.96
C ILE A 33 8.98 -14.57 -5.56
N GLU A 34 9.90 -13.74 -5.10
CA GLU A 34 10.48 -13.86 -3.76
C GLU A 34 9.43 -13.67 -2.66
N LEU A 35 8.50 -12.73 -2.82
CA LEU A 35 7.39 -12.54 -1.87
C LEU A 35 6.43 -13.72 -1.90
N PHE A 36 5.99 -14.14 -3.09
CA PHE A 36 4.99 -15.20 -3.23
C PHE A 36 5.50 -16.55 -2.73
N TRP A 37 6.72 -16.93 -3.13
CA TRP A 37 7.30 -18.21 -2.73
C TRP A 37 8.08 -18.16 -1.43
N GLN A 38 8.29 -16.97 -0.86
CA GLN A 38 9.08 -16.77 0.35
C GLN A 38 10.49 -17.38 0.23
N SER A 39 11.08 -17.21 -0.92
CA SER A 39 12.35 -17.83 -1.32
C SER A 39 13.19 -16.84 -2.10
N LYS A 40 14.50 -16.99 -2.05
CA LYS A 40 15.43 -16.17 -2.82
C LYS A 40 15.52 -16.63 -4.26
N VAL A 41 15.52 -15.68 -5.19
CA VAL A 41 15.78 -15.94 -6.60
C VAL A 41 17.28 -15.89 -6.84
N THR A 42 17.80 -16.97 -7.42
CA THR A 42 19.19 -17.03 -7.91
C THR A 42 19.20 -16.68 -9.39
N ALA A 43 19.79 -15.54 -9.73
CA ALA A 43 19.91 -15.10 -11.12
C ALA A 43 21.02 -15.84 -11.84
N GLY A 44 20.74 -16.30 -13.06
CA GLY A 44 21.71 -16.88 -13.99
C GLY A 44 21.85 -16.03 -15.25
N ALA A 45 22.71 -16.45 -16.17
CA ALA A 45 22.97 -15.71 -17.42
C ALA A 45 21.74 -15.65 -18.34
N ASP A 46 21.03 -16.78 -18.49
CA ASP A 46 19.89 -16.94 -19.40
C ASP A 46 18.54 -17.10 -18.66
N SER A 47 18.58 -17.46 -17.39
CA SER A 47 17.39 -17.69 -16.56
C SER A 47 17.73 -17.56 -15.09
N GLY A 48 16.70 -17.40 -14.26
CA GLY A 48 16.82 -17.49 -12.80
C GLY A 48 16.11 -18.72 -12.25
N SER A 49 16.46 -19.11 -11.05
CA SER A 49 15.83 -20.22 -10.32
C SER A 49 15.45 -19.80 -8.90
N PHE A 50 14.47 -20.47 -8.34
CA PHE A 50 14.03 -20.31 -6.96
C PHE A 50 13.49 -21.63 -6.42
N ASP A 51 13.60 -21.83 -5.13
CA ASP A 51 13.10 -23.04 -4.47
C ASP A 51 11.65 -22.84 -4.00
N ILE A 52 10.87 -23.90 -4.09
CA ILE A 52 9.50 -23.96 -3.62
C ILE A 52 9.44 -24.92 -2.44
N SER A 53 9.24 -24.40 -1.24
CA SER A 53 9.20 -25.20 -0.03
C SER A 53 7.95 -24.89 0.79
N PRO A 54 7.21 -25.93 1.25
CA PRO A 54 6.12 -25.73 2.19
C PRO A 54 6.64 -25.07 3.49
N GLY A 55 5.95 -24.06 4.00
CA GLY A 55 6.33 -23.38 5.23
C GLY A 55 7.56 -22.50 5.15
N ALA A 56 8.10 -22.25 3.94
CA ALA A 56 9.14 -21.23 3.76
C ALA A 56 8.60 -19.85 4.19
N THR A 57 9.43 -19.09 4.90
CA THR A 57 9.11 -17.73 5.31
C THR A 57 10.34 -16.83 5.19
N THR A 58 10.15 -15.61 4.75
CA THR A 58 11.16 -14.55 4.77
C THR A 58 10.97 -13.61 5.97
N GLY A 59 9.97 -13.90 6.81
CA GLY A 59 9.69 -13.16 8.02
C GLY A 59 8.85 -11.90 7.80
N VAL A 60 9.00 -10.95 8.70
CA VAL A 60 8.23 -9.71 8.73
C VAL A 60 8.93 -8.65 7.89
N HIS A 61 8.14 -7.94 7.08
CA HIS A 61 8.61 -6.85 6.21
C HIS A 61 7.70 -5.63 6.34
N ALA A 62 8.20 -4.47 5.99
CA ALA A 62 7.35 -3.29 5.83
C ALA A 62 6.61 -3.36 4.50
N LEU A 63 5.31 -3.04 4.52
CA LEU A 63 4.48 -2.93 3.33
C LEU A 63 4.05 -1.48 3.12
N LEU A 64 4.31 -0.97 1.93
CA LEU A 64 3.77 0.30 1.45
C LEU A 64 2.89 0.01 0.23
N MET A 65 1.65 0.49 0.28
CA MET A 65 0.68 0.28 -0.80
C MET A 65 0.03 1.60 -1.19
N ASP A 66 0.07 1.91 -2.47
CA ASP A 66 -0.61 3.05 -3.07
C ASP A 66 -1.79 2.58 -3.93
N ILE A 67 -2.95 3.15 -3.68
CA ILE A 67 -4.15 2.98 -4.51
C ILE A 67 -4.39 4.31 -5.21
N VAL A 68 -4.39 4.28 -6.54
CA VAL A 68 -4.58 5.48 -7.37
C VAL A 68 -5.91 5.37 -8.09
N ASP A 69 -6.75 6.37 -7.94
CA ASP A 69 -8.03 6.51 -8.62
C ASP A 69 -8.17 7.94 -9.17
N GLY A 70 -7.84 8.10 -10.45
CA GLY A 70 -7.78 9.40 -11.07
C GLY A 70 -6.73 10.31 -10.42
N ASP A 71 -7.18 11.41 -9.83
CA ASP A 71 -6.37 12.37 -9.08
C ASP A 71 -6.32 12.09 -7.55
N GLN A 72 -7.04 11.05 -7.12
CA GLN A 72 -7.05 10.62 -5.71
C GLN A 72 -6.01 9.54 -5.47
N VAL A 73 -5.27 9.68 -4.39
CA VAL A 73 -4.28 8.70 -3.95
C VAL A 73 -4.57 8.33 -2.50
N ILE A 74 -4.59 7.03 -2.25
CA ILE A 74 -4.64 6.48 -0.90
C ILE A 74 -3.35 5.70 -0.68
N ARG A 75 -2.59 6.06 0.33
CA ARG A 75 -1.36 5.37 0.73
C ARG A 75 -1.55 4.69 2.06
N TYR A 76 -1.21 3.42 2.14
CA TYR A 76 -1.14 2.66 3.37
C TYR A 76 0.28 2.21 3.65
N TYR A 77 0.71 2.35 4.88
CA TYR A 77 1.99 1.86 5.37
C TYR A 77 1.77 0.95 6.58
N PHE A 78 2.29 -0.27 6.48
CA PHE A 78 2.27 -1.27 7.54
C PHE A 78 3.73 -1.59 7.89
N PRO A 79 4.22 -1.18 9.07
CA PRO A 79 5.62 -1.36 9.42
C PRO A 79 6.03 -2.82 9.59
N GLU A 80 5.12 -3.66 10.07
CA GLU A 80 5.34 -5.09 10.30
C GLU A 80 4.23 -5.91 9.65
N ALA A 81 4.50 -6.42 8.47
CA ALA A 81 3.61 -7.29 7.72
C ALA A 81 4.31 -8.61 7.37
N GLU A 82 3.59 -9.70 7.50
CA GLU A 82 4.07 -11.04 7.22
C GLU A 82 3.11 -11.75 6.26
N LEU A 83 3.64 -12.47 5.28
CA LEU A 83 2.82 -13.30 4.41
C LEU A 83 2.33 -14.52 5.18
N VAL A 84 1.01 -14.67 5.27
CA VAL A 84 0.36 -15.77 6.02
C VAL A 84 -0.38 -16.74 5.13
N ASP A 85 -0.77 -16.32 3.91
CA ASP A 85 -1.46 -17.18 2.96
C ASP A 85 -1.17 -16.79 1.52
N ARG A 86 -1.32 -17.75 0.64
CA ARG A 86 -1.15 -17.62 -0.82
C ARG A 86 -2.30 -18.31 -1.52
N ASP A 87 -2.83 -17.68 -2.54
CA ASP A 87 -3.81 -18.31 -3.41
C ASP A 87 -3.14 -19.36 -4.31
N GLU A 88 -3.92 -20.33 -4.74
CA GLU A 88 -3.47 -21.28 -5.75
C GLU A 88 -3.18 -20.57 -7.09
N ILE A 89 -2.14 -21.03 -7.76
CA ILE A 89 -1.82 -20.54 -9.11
C ILE A 89 -2.75 -21.22 -10.10
N LYS A 90 -3.62 -20.44 -10.73
CA LYS A 90 -4.50 -20.89 -11.80
C LYS A 90 -3.98 -20.40 -13.15
N GLY A 91 -3.48 -21.34 -13.96
CA GLY A 91 -3.13 -21.05 -15.35
C GLY A 91 -4.35 -21.23 -16.25
N LYS A 92 -4.75 -20.18 -16.97
CA LYS A 92 -5.81 -20.23 -17.97
C LYS A 92 -5.35 -19.51 -19.23
N ASN A 93 -5.58 -20.11 -20.39
CA ASN A 93 -5.20 -19.49 -21.65
C ASN A 93 -5.88 -18.13 -21.81
N GLY A 94 -5.09 -17.09 -22.06
CA GLY A 94 -5.58 -15.73 -22.30
C GLY A 94 -5.80 -14.89 -21.04
N GLU A 95 -5.54 -15.39 -19.84
CA GLU A 95 -5.60 -14.62 -18.60
C GLU A 95 -4.20 -14.23 -18.10
N VAL A 96 -4.11 -13.08 -17.45
CA VAL A 96 -2.87 -12.63 -16.82
C VAL A 96 -2.57 -13.52 -15.61
N TYR A 97 -1.34 -13.99 -15.50
CA TYR A 97 -0.88 -14.67 -14.29
C TYR A 97 -0.97 -13.72 -13.09
N GLY A 98 -1.71 -14.14 -12.07
CA GLY A 98 -1.85 -13.40 -10.84
C GLY A 98 -1.34 -14.21 -9.65
N TYR A 99 -0.61 -13.53 -8.76
CA TYR A 99 -0.10 -14.10 -7.52
C TYR A 99 -0.89 -13.51 -6.36
N GLY A 100 -1.94 -14.20 -5.91
CA GLY A 100 -2.75 -13.80 -4.78
C GLY A 100 -2.01 -14.05 -3.47
N VAL A 101 -1.90 -13.02 -2.63
CA VAL A 101 -1.23 -13.10 -1.33
C VAL A 101 -2.10 -12.48 -0.25
N THR A 102 -2.00 -13.02 0.96
CA THR A 102 -2.57 -12.45 2.17
C THR A 102 -1.45 -12.18 3.16
N LEU A 103 -1.33 -10.92 3.56
CA LEU A 103 -0.39 -10.47 4.57
C LEU A 103 -1.14 -10.15 5.86
N LYS A 104 -0.52 -10.43 6.99
CA LYS A 104 -0.97 -10.05 8.31
C LYS A 104 -0.10 -8.93 8.84
N ALA A 105 -0.74 -7.81 9.19
CA ALA A 105 -0.05 -6.66 9.77
C ALA A 105 -0.19 -6.70 11.29
N TYR A 106 0.94 -6.58 11.97
CA TYR A 106 1.03 -6.58 13.43
C TYR A 106 1.18 -5.17 13.97
N PRO A 107 0.70 -4.90 15.19
CA PRO A 107 0.94 -3.63 15.85
C PRO A 107 2.44 -3.37 16.06
N ALA A 108 2.87 -2.19 15.62
CA ALA A 108 4.24 -1.73 15.79
C ALA A 108 4.27 -0.21 16.07
N GLN A 109 5.34 0.28 16.64
CA GLN A 109 5.52 1.71 16.84
C GLN A 109 6.05 2.36 15.56
N ILE A 110 5.24 3.21 14.95
CA ILE A 110 5.64 4.01 13.79
C ILE A 110 6.51 5.20 14.23
N ASN A 111 6.21 5.76 15.39
CA ASN A 111 6.98 6.86 16.01
C ASN A 111 7.48 6.44 17.38
N LYS A 112 8.62 6.97 17.79
CA LYS A 112 9.22 6.71 19.13
C LYS A 112 8.35 7.15 20.31
N LYS A 113 7.27 7.87 20.06
CA LYS A 113 6.27 8.30 21.05
C LYS A 113 4.90 7.99 20.50
N GLY A 114 4.17 7.10 21.10
CA GLY A 114 2.80 6.77 20.76
C GLY A 114 2.45 5.30 20.97
N ASP A 115 1.18 5.00 20.88
CA ASP A 115 0.67 3.64 20.94
C ASP A 115 1.08 2.85 19.68
N ALA A 116 1.22 1.53 19.83
CA ALA A 116 1.47 0.66 18.71
C ALA A 116 0.24 0.63 17.79
N VAL A 117 0.47 0.79 16.49
CA VAL A 117 -0.55 0.72 15.44
C VAL A 117 -0.13 -0.28 14.37
N SER A 118 -1.09 -0.97 13.77
CA SER A 118 -0.79 -1.92 12.70
C SER A 118 -0.37 -1.23 11.40
N GLY A 119 -0.82 0.01 11.18
CA GLY A 119 -0.47 0.78 10.00
C GLY A 119 -0.92 2.22 10.08
N ARG A 120 -0.55 2.98 9.07
CA ARG A 120 -0.97 4.37 8.88
C ARG A 120 -1.42 4.59 7.44
N GLY A 121 -2.49 5.35 7.29
CA GLY A 121 -3.02 5.73 5.99
C GLY A 121 -2.96 7.23 5.74
N TRP A 122 -2.77 7.60 4.49
CA TRP A 122 -2.89 8.97 3.96
C TRP A 122 -3.83 8.94 2.76
N MET A 123 -4.64 9.94 2.64
CA MET A 123 -5.60 10.04 1.56
C MET A 123 -5.68 11.50 1.08
N THR A 124 -5.63 11.73 -0.23
CA THR A 124 -5.72 13.06 -0.82
C THR A 124 -7.01 13.78 -0.41
N ALA A 125 -8.12 13.05 -0.31
CA ALA A 125 -9.41 13.59 0.12
C ALA A 125 -9.43 14.11 1.57
N LEU A 126 -8.45 13.76 2.40
CA LEU A 126 -8.31 14.25 3.78
C LEU A 126 -7.43 15.50 3.89
N LYS A 127 -7.09 16.12 2.76
CA LYS A 127 -6.39 17.39 2.72
C LYS A 127 -7.23 18.47 3.45
N ALA A 128 -6.58 19.20 4.34
CA ALA A 128 -7.25 20.32 5.02
C ALA A 128 -7.68 21.38 4.01
N ASP A 129 -8.87 21.93 4.19
CA ASP A 129 -9.32 23.08 3.43
C ASP A 129 -8.36 24.25 3.68
N THR A 130 -7.79 24.80 2.62
CA THR A 130 -7.02 26.04 2.73
C THR A 130 -8.01 27.16 3.03
N PRO A 131 -7.92 27.87 4.16
CA PRO A 131 -8.79 29.00 4.40
C PRO A 131 -8.62 30.00 3.25
N PRO A 132 -9.68 30.65 2.80
CA PRO A 132 -9.59 31.63 1.73
C PRO A 132 -8.55 32.70 2.10
N VAL A 133 -7.61 32.93 1.21
CA VAL A 133 -6.59 33.97 1.37
C VAL A 133 -7.34 35.29 1.54
N PRO A 134 -7.14 36.03 2.65
CA PRO A 134 -7.79 37.31 2.81
C PRO A 134 -7.44 38.20 1.61
N PRO A 135 -8.42 38.96 1.09
CA PRO A 135 -8.18 39.84 -0.05
C PRO A 135 -7.03 40.78 0.28
N LYS A 136 -6.08 40.88 -0.66
CA LYS A 136 -4.96 41.80 -0.54
C LYS A 136 -5.51 43.20 -0.26
N PRO A 137 -4.95 43.95 0.72
CA PRO A 137 -5.39 45.31 0.98
C PRO A 137 -5.37 46.09 -0.34
N GLN A 138 -6.51 46.67 -0.72
CA GLN A 138 -6.56 47.57 -1.87
C GLN A 138 -5.68 48.78 -1.57
N PRO A 139 -4.87 49.22 -2.52
CA PRO A 139 -4.14 50.49 -2.33
C PRO A 139 -5.14 51.61 -2.10
N ASP A 140 -4.84 52.43 -1.12
CA ASP A 140 -5.65 53.58 -0.76
C ASP A 140 -5.85 54.46 -2.01
N PRO A 141 -7.10 54.72 -2.45
CA PRO A 141 -7.37 55.51 -3.62
C PRO A 141 -6.94 56.98 -3.47
N ASN A 142 -6.53 57.38 -2.27
CA ASN A 142 -6.15 58.78 -2.00
C ASN A 142 -4.90 58.84 -1.10
N PRO A 143 -3.68 58.60 -1.62
CA PRO A 143 -2.48 58.77 -0.83
C PRO A 143 -2.34 60.24 -0.44
N PRO A 144 -1.89 60.56 0.79
CA PRO A 144 -1.70 61.95 1.22
C PRO A 144 -0.72 62.62 0.28
N SER A 145 -1.12 63.79 -0.27
CA SER A 145 -0.27 64.65 -1.05
C SER A 145 0.81 65.22 -0.14
N ASP A 146 2.05 64.92 -0.36
CA ASP A 146 3.18 65.57 0.26
C ASP A 146 3.22 67.04 -0.20
N ASN A 147 3.11 67.89 0.80
CA ASN A 147 3.24 69.33 0.64
C ASN A 147 4.61 69.75 1.18
#